data_586c7b4d7210c33c15bb437557fdacb5
#
_entry.id   586c7b4d7210c33c15bb437557fdacb5
#
_cell.length_a   1.000
_cell.length_b   1.000
_cell.length_c   1.000
_cell.angle_alpha   90.00
_cell.angle_beta   90.00
_cell.angle_gamma   90.00
#
_symmetry.space_group_name_H-M   'P 1'
#
loop_
_entity.id
_entity.type
_entity.pdbx_description
1 polymer ?
#
loop_
_entity_poly.entity_id
_entity_poly.type
_entity_poly.pdbx_seq_one_letter_code
_entity_poly.pdbx_strand_id
1 'polypeptide(L)'
;MMDFILEAWVSGLIELNKFEWVLGAGQPWKPGTKLKLLFAGYNGTRNTGSDVRVEEMLRQVRRILGSQNLELSVMTQSFDLTRGYFGNAKQVHLPDVYPPFLHSEVRKNDGVVACEGSMFKSKFANALTTMMIGSLGIASAQNKLSVAFGAEAGQMDPLLQKMCKRYCSDSLVITRNVESQEVLGKLGVPTELGTDTAWTFEPHDTEYGRKALRDAGWDGATPVLAVCPINPFWWPVSASLAKWAAHSVAGAYAKSYYRTIYFHRSGSEVDASYEKYLSAIAAGVDRYRKSRRIFPVMIGMEMLDRDACERVAEKLGGVPIFSSEKYDMYQLVSILRATDRILSSRYHAIVTSMPAGIPSAGVTMDERIRNLMRERGHEHLLMRVDEPDLMDKIFAALATLDAQADEIRDAMPRTVARNLQLMARMGVYFEELVARHFPEFPVRQGVLSWEDCLPPLSPGLCRLVEECGDAVAARG
;
A
#
# COMPACT_ATOMS: atom_id res chain seq x y z
N MET A 1 -1.26 -0.23 -27.28
CA MET A 1 -1.85 0.93 -28.03
C MET A 1 -2.59 1.88 -27.08
N MET A 2 -3.56 1.40 -26.27
CA MET A 2 -4.30 2.29 -25.35
C MET A 2 -3.41 2.95 -24.29
N ASP A 3 -2.49 2.22 -23.68
CA ASP A 3 -1.56 2.78 -22.70
C ASP A 3 -0.70 3.89 -23.33
N PHE A 4 -0.22 3.70 -24.57
CA PHE A 4 0.53 4.74 -25.30
C PHE A 4 -0.31 6.02 -25.52
N ILE A 5 -1.60 5.88 -25.86
CA ILE A 5 -2.50 7.03 -26.03
C ILE A 5 -2.68 7.76 -24.70
N LEU A 6 -2.88 7.02 -23.62
CA LEU A 6 -3.05 7.58 -22.29
C LEU A 6 -1.81 8.35 -21.84
N GLU A 7 -0.63 7.74 -22.01
CA GLU A 7 0.66 8.35 -21.65
C GLU A 7 0.97 9.58 -22.50
N ALA A 8 0.68 9.54 -23.80
CA ALA A 8 0.81 10.70 -24.69
C ALA A 8 -0.12 11.85 -24.28
N TRP A 9 -1.36 11.52 -23.90
CA TRP A 9 -2.33 12.51 -23.43
C TRP A 9 -1.86 13.16 -22.11
N VAL A 10 -1.48 12.35 -21.13
CA VAL A 10 -0.96 12.86 -19.83
C VAL A 10 0.31 13.69 -20.05
N SER A 11 1.24 13.23 -20.90
CA SER A 11 2.43 14.01 -21.25
C SER A 11 2.08 15.36 -21.89
N GLY A 12 1.13 15.37 -22.80
CA GLY A 12 0.63 16.62 -23.43
C GLY A 12 0.02 17.59 -22.39
N LEU A 13 -0.70 17.06 -21.40
CA LEU A 13 -1.23 17.89 -20.31
C LEU A 13 -0.14 18.45 -19.40
N ILE A 14 0.93 17.70 -19.13
CA ILE A 14 2.07 18.22 -18.35
C ILE A 14 2.72 19.40 -19.11
N GLU A 15 2.99 19.23 -20.40
CA GLU A 15 3.59 20.31 -21.22
C GLU A 15 2.66 21.53 -21.35
N LEU A 16 1.35 21.31 -21.47
CA LEU A 16 0.36 22.39 -21.45
C LEU A 16 0.41 23.16 -20.11
N ASN A 17 0.44 22.48 -18.99
CA ASN A 17 0.52 23.11 -17.67
C ASN A 17 1.83 23.93 -17.49
N LYS A 18 2.94 23.42 -18.04
CA LYS A 18 4.21 24.15 -18.06
C LYS A 18 4.11 25.42 -18.88
N PHE A 19 3.48 25.37 -20.06
CA PHE A 19 3.25 26.53 -20.92
C PHE A 19 2.35 27.54 -20.24
N GLU A 20 1.23 27.12 -19.65
CA GLU A 20 0.31 28.00 -18.91
C GLU A 20 1.02 28.70 -17.73
N TRP A 21 1.90 28.01 -17.00
CA TRP A 21 2.69 28.60 -15.94
C TRP A 21 3.61 29.70 -16.44
N VAL A 22 4.32 29.46 -17.57
CA VAL A 22 5.20 30.48 -18.21
C VAL A 22 4.41 31.70 -18.66
N LEU A 23 3.16 31.53 -19.07
CA LEU A 23 2.26 32.63 -19.45
C LEU A 23 1.64 33.36 -18.23
N GLY A 24 1.99 32.98 -17.01
CA GLY A 24 1.47 33.62 -15.79
C GLY A 24 0.05 33.18 -15.40
N ALA A 25 -0.48 32.10 -15.99
CA ALA A 25 -1.80 31.56 -15.62
C ALA A 25 -1.79 30.74 -14.33
N GLY A 26 -0.64 30.57 -13.68
CA GLY A 26 -0.49 29.83 -12.43
C GLY A 26 -1.08 30.59 -11.24
N GLN A 27 -1.50 29.84 -10.24
CA GLN A 27 -1.97 30.38 -8.95
C GLN A 27 -1.00 29.94 -7.85
N PRO A 28 -0.02 30.78 -7.47
CA PRO A 28 0.88 30.47 -6.37
C PRO A 28 0.13 30.53 -5.03
N TRP A 29 0.57 29.73 -4.07
CA TRP A 29 0.12 29.82 -2.69
C TRP A 29 0.35 31.22 -2.12
N LYS A 30 -0.55 31.67 -1.27
CA LYS A 30 -0.46 33.01 -0.64
C LYS A 30 -0.22 32.88 0.86
N PRO A 31 0.74 33.61 1.44
CA PRO A 31 0.96 33.64 2.88
C PRO A 31 -0.31 33.94 3.66
N GLY A 32 -0.45 33.28 4.82
CA GLY A 32 -1.65 33.41 5.67
C GLY A 32 -2.86 32.58 5.21
N THR A 33 -2.79 31.90 4.06
CA THR A 33 -3.83 30.96 3.64
C THR A 33 -3.45 29.51 3.97
N LYS A 34 -4.43 28.63 4.08
CA LYS A 34 -4.17 27.19 4.26
C LYS A 34 -3.47 26.62 3.03
N LEU A 35 -2.49 25.75 3.28
CA LEU A 35 -1.82 24.99 2.24
C LEU A 35 -2.74 23.84 1.79
N LYS A 36 -3.09 23.81 0.51
CA LYS A 36 -3.97 22.81 -0.09
C LYS A 36 -3.15 21.68 -0.70
N LEU A 37 -3.31 20.47 -0.18
CA LEU A 37 -2.60 19.29 -0.66
C LEU A 37 -3.58 18.23 -1.18
N LEU A 38 -3.30 17.74 -2.39
CA LEU A 38 -4.04 16.66 -3.02
C LEU A 38 -3.28 15.34 -2.86
N PHE A 39 -3.86 14.38 -2.14
CA PHE A 39 -3.36 13.02 -2.05
C PHE A 39 -3.85 12.23 -3.27
N ALA A 40 -2.92 12.03 -4.20
CA ALA A 40 -3.19 11.36 -5.47
C ALA A 40 -2.93 9.85 -5.32
N GLY A 41 -3.99 9.05 -5.46
CA GLY A 41 -3.93 7.60 -5.35
C GLY A 41 -5.21 6.92 -5.82
N TYR A 42 -5.18 5.60 -5.87
CA TYR A 42 -6.32 4.76 -6.26
C TYR A 42 -7.04 4.24 -4.99
N ASN A 43 -7.62 5.17 -4.22
CA ASN A 43 -8.31 4.88 -2.97
C ASN A 43 -9.80 4.60 -3.18
N GLY A 44 -10.47 4.00 -2.20
CA GLY A 44 -11.90 3.70 -2.27
C GLY A 44 -12.24 2.40 -3.00
N THR A 45 -11.37 1.41 -2.90
CA THR A 45 -11.55 0.04 -3.40
C THR A 45 -11.58 -1.00 -2.29
N ARG A 46 -11.64 -0.56 -1.03
CA ARG A 46 -11.50 -1.44 0.15
C ARG A 46 -10.20 -2.25 0.14
N ASN A 47 -9.14 -1.69 -0.42
CA ASN A 47 -7.80 -2.20 -0.22
C ASN A 47 -7.29 -1.70 1.13
N THR A 48 -7.43 -2.53 2.16
CA THR A 48 -7.05 -2.21 3.54
C THR A 48 -5.63 -1.64 3.64
N GLY A 49 -4.68 -2.18 2.86
CA GLY A 49 -3.31 -1.70 2.87
C GLY A 49 -3.16 -0.28 2.31
N SER A 50 -3.86 0.05 1.23
CA SER A 50 -3.87 1.41 0.67
C SER A 50 -4.57 2.39 1.63
N ASP A 51 -5.71 1.99 2.19
CA ASP A 51 -6.51 2.81 3.09
C ASP A 51 -5.72 3.17 4.37
N VAL A 52 -5.07 2.17 5.00
CA VAL A 52 -4.19 2.36 6.17
C VAL A 52 -3.03 3.31 5.87
N ARG A 53 -2.36 3.12 4.73
CA ARG A 53 -1.23 3.98 4.34
C ARG A 53 -1.64 5.44 4.20
N VAL A 54 -2.74 5.70 3.51
CA VAL A 54 -3.22 7.08 3.27
C VAL A 54 -3.71 7.71 4.57
N GLU A 55 -4.39 6.96 5.43
CA GLU A 55 -4.78 7.43 6.77
C GLU A 55 -3.56 7.93 7.57
N GLU A 56 -2.51 7.11 7.63
CA GLU A 56 -1.31 7.46 8.38
C GLU A 56 -0.48 8.58 7.73
N MET A 57 -0.44 8.66 6.38
CA MET A 57 0.15 9.82 5.69
C MET A 57 -0.55 11.11 6.06
N LEU A 58 -1.88 11.14 6.04
CA LEU A 58 -2.66 12.32 6.42
C LEU A 58 -2.41 12.70 7.87
N ARG A 59 -2.35 11.72 8.78
CA ARG A 59 -2.04 11.94 10.19
C ARG A 59 -0.63 12.52 10.38
N GLN A 60 0.36 11.98 9.66
CA GLN A 60 1.73 12.47 9.70
C GLN A 60 1.84 13.90 9.15
N VAL A 61 1.26 14.17 7.98
CA VAL A 61 1.29 15.51 7.37
C VAL A 61 0.61 16.54 8.27
N ARG A 62 -0.51 16.20 8.92
CA ARG A 62 -1.15 17.07 9.91
C ARG A 62 -0.28 17.33 11.13
N ARG A 63 0.48 16.32 11.59
CA ARG A 63 1.38 16.44 12.74
C ARG A 63 2.53 17.38 12.45
N ILE A 64 3.16 17.26 11.27
CA ILE A 64 4.36 18.05 10.94
C ILE A 64 4.06 19.46 10.47
N LEU A 65 2.95 19.71 9.76
CA LEU A 65 2.61 21.02 9.21
C LEU A 65 1.54 21.78 10.01
N GLY A 66 0.93 21.14 11.01
CA GLY A 66 -0.18 21.69 11.79
C GLY A 66 -1.52 21.63 11.06
N SER A 67 -2.50 20.95 11.65
CA SER A 67 -3.84 20.74 11.05
C SER A 67 -4.56 22.04 10.70
N GLN A 68 -4.35 23.10 11.47
CA GLN A 68 -4.94 24.42 11.25
C GLN A 68 -4.44 25.11 9.97
N ASN A 69 -3.24 24.76 9.51
CA ASN A 69 -2.58 25.34 8.35
C ASN A 69 -2.90 24.63 7.04
N LEU A 70 -3.70 23.55 7.10
CA LEU A 70 -3.88 22.63 5.99
C LEU A 70 -5.33 22.51 5.52
N GLU A 71 -5.49 22.30 4.22
CA GLU A 71 -6.69 21.76 3.57
C GLU A 71 -6.28 20.54 2.76
N LEU A 72 -6.66 19.34 3.22
CA LEU A 72 -6.25 18.07 2.61
C LEU A 72 -7.40 17.48 1.78
N SER A 73 -7.07 17.02 0.59
CA SER A 73 -8.00 16.33 -0.32
C SER A 73 -7.42 14.96 -0.71
N VAL A 74 -8.30 13.95 -0.83
CA VAL A 74 -7.91 12.58 -1.21
C VAL A 74 -8.69 12.17 -2.44
N MET A 75 -8.00 11.71 -3.49
CA MET A 75 -8.65 11.09 -4.65
C MET A 75 -9.28 9.76 -4.23
N THR A 76 -10.55 9.57 -4.53
CA THR A 76 -11.34 8.41 -4.07
C THR A 76 -12.24 7.91 -5.18
N GLN A 77 -12.27 6.60 -5.39
CA GLN A 77 -13.14 5.94 -6.38
C GLN A 77 -14.60 5.83 -5.90
N SER A 78 -14.80 5.56 -4.62
CA SER A 78 -16.10 5.39 -4.01
C SER A 78 -16.12 5.97 -2.59
N PHE A 79 -16.96 6.98 -2.38
CA PHE A 79 -17.15 7.60 -1.06
C PHE A 79 -17.79 6.64 -0.06
N ASP A 80 -18.64 5.73 -0.52
CA ASP A 80 -19.29 4.74 0.35
C ASP A 80 -18.29 3.74 0.91
N LEU A 81 -17.30 3.33 0.09
CA LEU A 81 -16.28 2.39 0.52
C LEU A 81 -15.21 3.00 1.43
N THR A 82 -15.13 4.32 1.51
CA THR A 82 -14.20 5.05 2.38
C THR A 82 -14.91 5.84 3.48
N ARG A 83 -16.19 5.55 3.72
CA ARG A 83 -16.93 6.20 4.78
C ARG A 83 -16.28 5.96 6.15
N GLY A 84 -15.94 7.04 6.86
CA GLY A 84 -15.23 6.99 8.13
C GLY A 84 -13.69 6.92 8.03
N TYR A 85 -13.14 6.95 6.80
CA TYR A 85 -11.70 6.99 6.55
C TYR A 85 -11.19 8.42 6.31
N PHE A 86 -9.88 8.60 6.38
CA PHE A 86 -9.13 9.82 6.04
C PHE A 86 -9.43 11.02 6.94
N GLY A 87 -10.04 10.78 8.09
CA GLY A 87 -10.40 11.84 9.05
C GLY A 87 -11.22 12.94 8.38
N ASN A 88 -10.86 14.20 8.56
CA ASN A 88 -11.55 15.36 7.98
C ASN A 88 -11.01 15.78 6.61
N ALA A 89 -10.28 14.94 5.89
CA ALA A 89 -9.83 15.25 4.54
C ALA A 89 -11.01 15.23 3.57
N LYS A 90 -11.05 16.20 2.64
CA LYS A 90 -12.04 16.25 1.58
C LYS A 90 -11.81 15.10 0.61
N GLN A 91 -12.81 14.29 0.35
CA GLN A 91 -12.74 13.27 -0.68
C GLN A 91 -13.14 13.86 -2.03
N VAL A 92 -12.35 13.58 -3.07
CA VAL A 92 -12.59 14.03 -4.44
C VAL A 92 -12.75 12.82 -5.34
N HIS A 93 -13.87 12.74 -6.05
CA HIS A 93 -14.15 11.58 -6.91
C HIS A 93 -13.15 11.48 -8.06
N LEU A 94 -12.42 10.36 -8.13
CA LEU A 94 -11.52 10.03 -9.22
C LEU A 94 -12.32 9.37 -10.36
N PRO A 95 -12.48 10.05 -11.50
CA PRO A 95 -13.23 9.50 -12.63
C PRO A 95 -12.42 8.42 -13.38
N ASP A 96 -13.12 7.56 -14.10
CA ASP A 96 -12.49 6.51 -14.91
C ASP A 96 -11.57 7.05 -16.00
N VAL A 97 -11.95 8.19 -16.62
CA VAL A 97 -11.11 8.95 -17.56
C VAL A 97 -10.50 10.12 -16.80
N TYR A 98 -9.35 9.87 -16.20
CA TYR A 98 -8.73 10.78 -15.25
C TYR A 98 -7.85 11.91 -15.82
N PRO A 99 -7.31 11.91 -17.08
CA PRO A 99 -6.38 12.95 -17.51
C PRO A 99 -6.92 14.38 -17.41
N PRO A 100 -8.16 14.71 -17.88
CA PRO A 100 -8.73 16.05 -17.68
C PRO A 100 -8.97 16.39 -16.21
N PHE A 101 -9.32 15.41 -15.41
CA PHE A 101 -9.49 15.56 -13.96
C PHE A 101 -8.17 15.94 -13.30
N LEU A 102 -7.04 15.25 -13.62
CA LEU A 102 -5.72 15.60 -13.08
C LEU A 102 -5.37 17.06 -13.41
N HIS A 103 -5.54 17.47 -14.68
CA HIS A 103 -5.30 18.85 -15.09
C HIS A 103 -6.10 19.86 -14.25
N SER A 104 -7.40 19.61 -14.06
CA SER A 104 -8.26 20.55 -13.32
C SER A 104 -8.03 20.49 -11.81
N GLU A 105 -7.81 19.29 -11.22
CA GLU A 105 -7.78 19.13 -9.78
C GLU A 105 -6.42 19.51 -9.18
N VAL A 106 -5.30 19.17 -9.85
CA VAL A 106 -3.97 19.60 -9.41
C VAL A 106 -3.86 21.12 -9.38
N ARG A 107 -4.47 21.83 -10.31
CA ARG A 107 -4.46 23.31 -10.36
C ARG A 107 -5.12 23.97 -9.16
N LYS A 108 -6.12 23.33 -8.54
CA LYS A 108 -6.84 23.87 -7.36
C LYS A 108 -6.08 23.71 -6.06
N ASN A 109 -5.00 22.93 -6.07
CA ASN A 109 -4.20 22.62 -4.91
C ASN A 109 -2.81 23.29 -5.02
N ASP A 110 -2.12 23.46 -3.88
CA ASP A 110 -0.77 24.02 -3.79
C ASP A 110 0.30 22.93 -3.90
N GLY A 111 -0.10 21.67 -3.81
CA GLY A 111 0.77 20.52 -3.97
C GLY A 111 0.04 19.20 -4.17
N VAL A 112 0.80 18.23 -4.66
CA VAL A 112 0.39 16.83 -4.82
C VAL A 112 1.27 15.94 -3.97
N VAL A 113 0.65 15.03 -3.23
CA VAL A 113 1.27 13.91 -2.54
C VAL A 113 0.78 12.62 -3.20
N ALA A 114 1.59 12.03 -4.07
CA ALA A 114 1.28 10.72 -4.62
C ALA A 114 1.43 9.67 -3.52
N CYS A 115 0.35 8.92 -3.25
CA CYS A 115 0.20 8.09 -2.04
C CYS A 115 0.08 6.58 -2.31
N GLU A 116 0.24 6.14 -3.57
CA GLU A 116 0.23 4.71 -3.89
C GLU A 116 1.50 3.98 -3.49
N GLY A 117 1.37 2.75 -2.96
CA GLY A 117 2.53 1.90 -2.65
C GLY A 117 3.27 1.46 -3.90
N SER A 118 2.56 1.00 -4.91
CA SER A 118 3.11 0.46 -6.17
C SER A 118 3.18 1.52 -7.27
N MET A 119 3.87 2.62 -6.99
CA MET A 119 3.79 3.86 -7.73
C MET A 119 4.54 3.81 -9.08
N PHE A 120 5.71 3.19 -9.10
CA PHE A 120 6.61 3.19 -10.26
C PHE A 120 6.85 1.77 -10.76
N LYS A 121 5.81 1.11 -11.27
CA LYS A 121 5.91 -0.24 -11.85
C LYS A 121 4.73 -0.62 -12.75
N SER A 122 5.01 -1.50 -13.74
CA SER A 122 3.99 -2.02 -14.68
C SER A 122 3.23 -3.25 -14.16
N LYS A 123 3.54 -3.76 -12.96
CA LYS A 123 3.00 -5.04 -12.45
C LYS A 123 1.48 -5.09 -12.34
N PHE A 124 0.83 -3.97 -12.02
CA PHE A 124 -0.62 -3.93 -11.81
C PHE A 124 -1.36 -3.29 -12.98
N ALA A 125 -0.99 -2.07 -13.35
CA ALA A 125 -1.55 -1.35 -14.48
C ALA A 125 -0.63 -0.19 -14.87
N ASN A 126 -0.30 -0.06 -16.16
CA ASN A 126 0.43 1.11 -16.65
C ASN A 126 -0.34 2.40 -16.39
N ALA A 127 -1.68 2.36 -16.51
CA ALA A 127 -2.53 3.51 -16.23
C ALA A 127 -2.38 4.05 -14.80
N LEU A 128 -2.17 3.19 -13.80
CA LEU A 128 -1.95 3.63 -12.41
C LEU A 128 -0.63 4.41 -12.29
N THR A 129 0.46 3.86 -12.83
CA THR A 129 1.76 4.53 -12.84
C THR A 129 1.71 5.83 -13.64
N THR A 130 1.02 5.84 -14.80
CA THR A 130 0.81 7.06 -15.60
C THR A 130 0.04 8.13 -14.82
N MET A 131 -0.95 7.75 -14.03
CA MET A 131 -1.69 8.68 -13.17
C MET A 131 -0.78 9.30 -12.10
N MET A 132 0.08 8.50 -11.46
CA MET A 132 1.01 8.99 -10.44
C MET A 132 2.03 9.96 -11.05
N ILE A 133 2.71 9.55 -12.12
CA ILE A 133 3.68 10.40 -12.83
C ILE A 133 2.99 11.67 -13.37
N GLY A 134 1.78 11.54 -13.89
CA GLY A 134 0.97 12.66 -14.38
C GLY A 134 0.65 13.68 -13.31
N SER A 135 0.22 13.22 -12.14
CA SER A 135 -0.09 14.08 -10.99
C SER A 135 1.15 14.84 -10.51
N LEU A 136 2.29 14.14 -10.37
CA LEU A 136 3.58 14.72 -10.00
C LEU A 136 4.08 15.72 -11.05
N GLY A 137 4.05 15.32 -12.33
CA GLY A 137 4.53 16.14 -13.44
C GLY A 137 3.71 17.42 -13.63
N ILE A 138 2.37 17.37 -13.50
CA ILE A 138 1.52 18.56 -13.56
C ILE A 138 1.82 19.50 -12.39
N ALA A 139 2.01 18.97 -11.17
CA ALA A 139 2.37 19.78 -10.00
C ALA A 139 3.72 20.48 -10.21
N SER A 140 4.77 19.75 -10.61
CA SER A 140 6.08 20.32 -10.92
C SER A 140 6.01 21.35 -12.04
N ALA A 141 5.25 21.09 -13.11
CA ALA A 141 5.08 21.98 -14.25
C ALA A 141 4.44 23.32 -13.86
N GLN A 142 3.67 23.36 -12.78
CA GLN A 142 3.05 24.56 -12.22
C GLN A 142 3.78 25.13 -10.98
N ASN A 143 5.02 24.72 -10.76
CA ASN A 143 5.81 25.14 -9.61
C ASN A 143 5.07 24.94 -8.29
N LYS A 144 4.41 23.79 -8.11
CA LYS A 144 3.72 23.36 -6.90
C LYS A 144 4.49 22.23 -6.23
N LEU A 145 4.21 21.96 -4.96
CA LEU A 145 4.81 20.80 -4.28
C LEU A 145 4.46 19.52 -5.06
N SER A 146 5.48 18.72 -5.33
CA SER A 146 5.39 17.45 -6.02
C SER A 146 6.12 16.40 -5.22
N VAL A 147 5.37 15.50 -4.58
CA VAL A 147 5.91 14.53 -3.62
C VAL A 147 5.38 13.14 -3.89
N ALA A 148 6.27 12.16 -4.06
CA ALA A 148 5.95 10.74 -4.02
C ALA A 148 6.31 10.20 -2.63
N PHE A 149 5.32 9.82 -1.83
CA PHE A 149 5.49 9.53 -0.40
C PHE A 149 5.43 8.03 -0.11
N GLY A 150 6.56 7.43 0.28
CA GLY A 150 6.67 5.99 0.54
C GLY A 150 6.46 5.15 -0.73
N ALA A 151 7.06 5.57 -1.84
CA ALA A 151 6.89 4.99 -3.15
C ALA A 151 7.68 3.69 -3.33
N GLU A 152 7.09 2.70 -4.00
CA GLU A 152 7.82 1.54 -4.49
C GLU A 152 7.99 1.59 -5.98
N ALA A 153 9.22 1.30 -6.41
CA ALA A 153 9.61 1.13 -7.81
C ALA A 153 9.99 -0.32 -8.09
N GLY A 154 9.67 -0.75 -9.30
CA GLY A 154 9.99 -2.08 -9.79
C GLY A 154 10.15 -2.05 -11.31
N GLN A 155 9.90 -3.17 -11.97
CA GLN A 155 9.95 -3.24 -13.42
C GLN A 155 8.89 -2.34 -14.04
N MET A 156 9.34 -1.40 -14.89
CA MET A 156 8.50 -0.51 -15.69
C MET A 156 8.72 -0.74 -17.18
N ASP A 157 7.68 -0.57 -17.97
CA ASP A 157 7.78 -0.53 -19.43
C ASP A 157 8.65 0.66 -19.87
N PRO A 158 9.37 0.56 -21.02
CA PRO A 158 10.30 1.61 -21.48
C PRO A 158 9.68 2.99 -21.57
N LEU A 159 8.39 3.08 -21.91
CA LEU A 159 7.68 4.35 -22.03
C LEU A 159 7.43 4.98 -20.67
N LEU A 160 7.03 4.18 -19.66
CA LEU A 160 6.89 4.63 -18.27
C LEU A 160 8.24 5.05 -17.66
N GLN A 161 9.32 4.33 -17.97
CA GLN A 161 10.68 4.73 -17.57
C GLN A 161 11.04 6.11 -18.10
N LYS A 162 10.74 6.37 -19.39
CA LYS A 162 10.97 7.68 -20.02
C LYS A 162 10.13 8.78 -19.37
N MET A 163 8.85 8.52 -19.10
CA MET A 163 7.98 9.47 -18.40
C MET A 163 8.48 9.76 -16.99
N CYS A 164 8.83 8.72 -16.23
CA CYS A 164 9.35 8.85 -14.86
C CYS A 164 10.61 9.72 -14.85
N LYS A 165 11.60 9.42 -15.69
CA LYS A 165 12.81 10.23 -15.84
C LYS A 165 12.52 11.68 -16.19
N ARG A 166 11.56 11.94 -17.10
CA ARG A 166 11.27 13.28 -17.60
C ARG A 166 10.48 14.14 -16.62
N TYR A 167 9.54 13.56 -15.86
CA TYR A 167 8.54 14.32 -15.14
C TYR A 167 8.62 14.16 -13.61
N CYS A 168 9.51 13.29 -13.10
CA CYS A 168 9.69 13.11 -11.65
C CYS A 168 11.07 13.59 -11.16
N SER A 169 11.94 14.13 -12.02
CA SER A 169 13.27 14.62 -11.63
C SER A 169 13.23 15.78 -10.64
N ASP A 170 12.20 16.60 -10.71
CA ASP A 170 12.00 17.78 -9.86
C ASP A 170 11.05 17.51 -8.67
N SER A 171 10.62 16.26 -8.52
CA SER A 171 9.77 15.84 -7.39
C SER A 171 10.60 15.36 -6.22
N LEU A 172 10.13 15.55 -4.99
CA LEU A 172 10.64 14.81 -3.84
C LEU A 172 10.11 13.39 -3.91
N VAL A 173 10.97 12.43 -4.27
CA VAL A 173 10.61 11.01 -4.31
C VAL A 173 11.18 10.30 -3.10
N ILE A 174 10.33 9.98 -2.12
CA ILE A 174 10.70 9.20 -0.94
C ILE A 174 10.31 7.75 -1.21
N THR A 175 11.28 6.88 -1.35
CA THR A 175 11.07 5.45 -1.58
C THR A 175 10.84 4.72 -0.26
N ARG A 176 10.16 3.58 -0.31
CA ARG A 176 9.93 2.79 0.91
C ARG A 176 10.97 1.70 1.18
N ASN A 177 11.93 1.51 0.27
CA ASN A 177 13.03 0.56 0.42
C ASN A 177 14.21 0.93 -0.49
N VAL A 178 15.37 0.34 -0.21
CA VAL A 178 16.61 0.57 -0.95
C VAL A 178 16.51 0.09 -2.40
N GLU A 179 15.83 -1.02 -2.64
CA GLU A 179 15.68 -1.58 -3.99
C GLU A 179 14.92 -0.61 -4.92
N SER A 180 13.95 0.12 -4.39
CA SER A 180 13.24 1.17 -5.14
C SER A 180 14.15 2.36 -5.44
N GLN A 181 15.05 2.73 -4.51
CA GLN A 181 16.08 3.76 -4.78
C GLN A 181 17.00 3.35 -5.92
N GLU A 182 17.45 2.10 -5.92
CA GLU A 182 18.31 1.58 -6.98
C GLU A 182 17.63 1.62 -8.35
N VAL A 183 16.35 1.23 -8.43
CA VAL A 183 15.57 1.26 -9.68
C VAL A 183 15.44 2.68 -10.20
N LEU A 184 15.06 3.63 -9.37
CA LEU A 184 14.87 5.03 -9.77
C LEU A 184 16.21 5.75 -10.01
N GLY A 185 17.24 5.44 -9.23
CA GLY A 185 18.59 5.96 -9.41
C GLY A 185 19.18 5.61 -10.78
N LYS A 186 18.94 4.38 -11.28
CA LYS A 186 19.33 3.97 -12.66
C LYS A 186 18.62 4.79 -13.74
N LEU A 187 17.46 5.37 -13.44
CA LEU A 187 16.73 6.28 -14.33
C LEU A 187 17.19 7.74 -14.18
N GLY A 188 18.03 8.03 -13.19
CA GLY A 188 18.47 9.39 -12.87
C GLY A 188 17.41 10.22 -12.15
N VAL A 189 16.46 9.59 -11.46
CA VAL A 189 15.49 10.26 -10.60
C VAL A 189 16.05 10.34 -9.17
N PRO A 190 16.24 11.54 -8.61
CA PRO A 190 16.69 11.72 -7.23
C PRO A 190 15.69 11.14 -6.23
N THR A 191 16.20 10.46 -5.21
CA THR A 191 15.32 9.80 -4.21
C THR A 191 15.89 9.93 -2.81
N GLU A 192 14.99 10.00 -1.83
CA GLU A 192 15.27 9.84 -0.41
C GLU A 192 14.80 8.47 0.08
N LEU A 193 15.48 7.92 1.08
CA LEU A 193 15.06 6.66 1.70
C LEU A 193 14.03 6.92 2.80
N GLY A 194 12.93 6.24 2.69
CA GLY A 194 11.87 6.18 3.70
C GLY A 194 11.42 4.74 3.94
N THR A 195 10.13 4.59 4.24
CA THR A 195 9.49 3.31 4.50
C THR A 195 8.00 3.36 4.10
N ASP A 196 7.25 2.32 4.41
CA ASP A 196 5.79 2.33 4.36
C ASP A 196 5.22 3.20 5.50
N THR A 197 4.04 3.78 5.31
CA THR A 197 3.41 4.61 6.35
C THR A 197 2.48 3.84 7.29
N ALA A 198 2.27 2.56 7.05
CA ALA A 198 1.38 1.73 7.85
C ALA A 198 1.90 1.38 9.26
N TRP A 199 3.13 1.73 9.60
CA TRP A 199 3.77 1.34 10.87
C TRP A 199 3.14 1.97 12.10
N THR A 200 2.55 3.15 11.99
CA THR A 200 1.90 3.88 13.08
C THR A 200 0.40 3.59 13.18
N PHE A 201 -0.13 2.74 12.31
CA PHE A 201 -1.56 2.46 12.27
C PHE A 201 -2.05 1.75 13.53
N GLU A 202 -3.10 2.30 14.13
CA GLU A 202 -3.73 1.75 15.32
C GLU A 202 -5.15 1.30 14.98
N PRO A 203 -5.42 -0.02 14.98
CA PRO A 203 -6.77 -0.57 14.76
C PRO A 203 -7.65 -0.43 16.00
N HIS A 204 -8.85 -1.00 15.98
CA HIS A 204 -9.59 -1.28 17.22
C HIS A 204 -8.74 -2.17 18.15
N ASP A 205 -9.08 -2.18 19.43
CA ASP A 205 -8.36 -2.98 20.40
C ASP A 205 -8.38 -4.49 20.04
N THR A 206 -7.42 -5.22 20.61
CA THR A 206 -7.27 -6.67 20.33
C THR A 206 -8.50 -7.47 20.79
N GLU A 207 -9.26 -6.98 21.77
CA GLU A 207 -10.47 -7.67 22.25
C GLU A 207 -11.58 -7.65 21.19
N TYR A 208 -11.68 -6.59 20.37
CA TYR A 208 -12.56 -6.59 19.19
C TYR A 208 -12.23 -7.78 18.27
N GLY A 209 -10.95 -7.94 17.93
CA GLY A 209 -10.50 -9.05 17.07
C GLY A 209 -10.77 -10.41 17.68
N ARG A 210 -10.47 -10.59 18.96
CA ARG A 210 -10.77 -11.82 19.71
C ARG A 210 -12.26 -12.13 19.76
N LYS A 211 -13.08 -11.12 19.98
CA LYS A 211 -14.55 -11.27 19.94
C LYS A 211 -15.01 -11.73 18.56
N ALA A 212 -14.55 -11.10 17.48
CA ALA A 212 -14.91 -11.50 16.12
C ALA A 212 -14.52 -12.96 15.81
N LEU A 213 -13.34 -13.39 16.27
CA LEU A 213 -12.89 -14.78 16.15
C LEU A 213 -13.80 -15.75 16.94
N ARG A 214 -14.17 -15.40 18.19
CA ARG A 214 -15.11 -16.22 18.98
C ARG A 214 -16.48 -16.30 18.34
N ASP A 215 -17.00 -15.20 17.85
CA ASP A 215 -18.29 -15.15 17.13
C ASP A 215 -18.27 -16.03 15.85
N ALA A 216 -17.08 -16.26 15.28
CA ALA A 216 -16.85 -17.14 14.14
C ALA A 216 -16.53 -18.61 14.54
N GLY A 217 -16.61 -18.96 15.82
CA GLY A 217 -16.48 -20.34 16.32
C GLY A 217 -15.11 -20.68 16.93
N TRP A 218 -14.22 -19.70 17.16
CA TRP A 218 -12.98 -19.92 17.87
C TRP A 218 -13.25 -20.20 19.37
N ASP A 219 -12.59 -21.22 19.92
CA ASP A 219 -12.76 -21.65 21.32
C ASP A 219 -12.04 -20.74 22.35
N GLY A 220 -11.34 -19.71 21.89
CA GLY A 220 -10.59 -18.77 22.74
C GLY A 220 -9.22 -19.26 23.18
N ALA A 221 -8.83 -20.52 22.86
CA ALA A 221 -7.59 -21.13 23.31
C ALA A 221 -6.75 -21.76 22.20
N THR A 222 -7.39 -22.33 21.17
CA THR A 222 -6.70 -22.93 20.03
C THR A 222 -5.94 -21.86 19.25
N PRO A 223 -4.63 -22.03 18.93
CA PRO A 223 -3.88 -21.06 18.16
C PRO A 223 -4.52 -20.75 16.81
N VAL A 224 -4.64 -19.47 16.47
CA VAL A 224 -5.29 -18.98 15.25
C VAL A 224 -4.26 -18.75 14.15
N LEU A 225 -4.49 -19.34 12.98
CA LEU A 225 -3.72 -19.09 11.77
C LEU A 225 -4.52 -18.24 10.80
N ALA A 226 -4.10 -17.01 10.55
CA ALA A 226 -4.62 -16.20 9.46
C ALA A 226 -3.97 -16.59 8.13
N VAL A 227 -4.79 -16.81 7.11
CA VAL A 227 -4.34 -17.07 5.73
C VAL A 227 -4.89 -15.96 4.84
N CYS A 228 -4.01 -15.23 4.14
CA CYS A 228 -4.38 -14.10 3.29
C CYS A 228 -4.06 -14.41 1.82
N PRO A 229 -4.88 -15.22 1.12
CA PRO A 229 -4.65 -15.55 -0.28
C PRO A 229 -5.12 -14.41 -1.20
N ILE A 230 -4.60 -14.41 -2.44
CA ILE A 230 -4.99 -13.48 -3.51
C ILE A 230 -5.11 -14.22 -4.82
N ASN A 231 -5.50 -13.54 -5.92
CA ASN A 231 -5.21 -14.05 -7.26
C ASN A 231 -3.96 -13.35 -7.82
N PRO A 232 -2.78 -14.01 -7.87
CA PRO A 232 -1.54 -13.39 -8.31
C PRO A 232 -1.34 -13.41 -9.83
N PHE A 233 -2.16 -14.16 -10.59
CA PHE A 233 -1.92 -14.48 -12.01
C PHE A 233 -2.71 -13.58 -12.97
N TRP A 234 -3.72 -12.89 -12.51
CA TRP A 234 -4.56 -12.02 -13.35
C TRP A 234 -4.00 -10.60 -13.59
N TRP A 235 -2.83 -10.31 -13.00
CA TRP A 235 -2.10 -9.05 -13.22
C TRP A 235 -1.06 -9.15 -14.35
N PRO A 236 -0.77 -8.06 -15.09
CA PRO A 236 -1.43 -6.75 -15.00
C PRO A 236 -2.80 -6.71 -15.69
N VAL A 237 -3.62 -5.72 -15.32
CA VAL A 237 -4.80 -5.38 -16.11
C VAL A 237 -4.40 -4.60 -17.35
N SER A 238 -5.13 -4.80 -18.43
CA SER A 238 -4.90 -4.11 -19.71
C SER A 238 -6.20 -3.53 -20.27
N ALA A 239 -6.08 -2.38 -20.93
CA ALA A 239 -7.21 -1.72 -21.60
C ALA A 239 -7.55 -2.40 -22.91
N SER A 240 -8.85 -2.66 -23.17
CA SER A 240 -9.34 -3.24 -24.41
C SER A 240 -10.75 -2.76 -24.73
N LEU A 241 -10.88 -1.90 -25.74
CA LEU A 241 -12.19 -1.44 -26.23
C LEU A 241 -13.02 -2.58 -26.85
N ALA A 242 -12.37 -3.53 -27.51
CA ALA A 242 -13.06 -4.68 -28.10
C ALA A 242 -13.68 -5.59 -27.01
N LYS A 243 -12.94 -5.89 -25.93
CA LYS A 243 -13.49 -6.65 -24.80
C LYS A 243 -14.58 -5.85 -24.09
N TRP A 244 -14.41 -4.54 -23.92
CA TRP A 244 -15.42 -3.68 -23.32
C TRP A 244 -16.71 -3.66 -24.11
N ALA A 245 -16.65 -3.50 -25.44
CA ALA A 245 -17.83 -3.55 -26.28
C ALA A 245 -18.56 -4.91 -26.20
N ALA A 246 -17.80 -6.02 -26.28
CA ALA A 246 -18.35 -7.36 -26.12
C ALA A 246 -18.94 -7.60 -24.72
N HIS A 247 -18.32 -7.06 -23.67
CA HIS A 247 -18.83 -7.13 -22.31
C HIS A 247 -20.14 -6.35 -22.16
N SER A 248 -20.19 -5.12 -22.65
CA SER A 248 -21.36 -4.21 -22.53
C SER A 248 -22.58 -4.71 -23.31
N VAL A 249 -22.36 -5.38 -24.47
CA VAL A 249 -23.46 -5.85 -25.33
C VAL A 249 -23.91 -7.26 -24.98
N ALA A 250 -22.97 -8.15 -24.68
CA ALA A 250 -23.25 -9.60 -24.55
C ALA A 250 -22.81 -10.20 -23.21
N GLY A 251 -22.32 -9.41 -22.26
CA GLY A 251 -21.80 -9.92 -20.99
C GLY A 251 -20.54 -10.76 -21.14
N ALA A 252 -19.90 -10.79 -22.32
CA ALA A 252 -18.68 -11.50 -22.57
C ALA A 252 -17.55 -10.96 -21.67
N TYR A 253 -16.56 -11.81 -21.34
CA TYR A 253 -15.42 -11.41 -20.47
C TYR A 253 -15.77 -10.97 -19.05
N ALA A 254 -16.98 -11.24 -18.54
CA ALA A 254 -17.40 -10.85 -17.18
C ALA A 254 -16.43 -11.30 -16.10
N LYS A 255 -15.88 -12.54 -16.19
CA LYS A 255 -14.89 -13.08 -15.24
C LYS A 255 -13.55 -12.35 -15.24
N SER A 256 -13.16 -11.71 -16.34
CA SER A 256 -11.91 -10.95 -16.44
C SER A 256 -12.12 -9.44 -16.39
N TYR A 257 -13.37 -8.98 -16.34
CA TYR A 257 -13.68 -7.56 -16.25
C TYR A 257 -13.18 -7.00 -14.90
N TYR A 258 -12.38 -5.96 -14.97
CA TYR A 258 -11.90 -5.25 -13.80
C TYR A 258 -12.70 -3.98 -13.59
N ARG A 259 -12.58 -3.04 -14.54
CA ARG A 259 -13.30 -1.76 -14.47
C ARG A 259 -13.21 -1.03 -15.82
N THR A 260 -14.25 -0.31 -16.20
CA THR A 260 -14.31 0.55 -17.41
C THR A 260 -13.88 -0.24 -18.65
N ILE A 261 -12.71 0.03 -19.21
CA ILE A 261 -12.13 -0.66 -20.35
C ILE A 261 -11.02 -1.65 -19.97
N TYR A 262 -10.74 -1.82 -18.65
CA TYR A 262 -9.65 -2.65 -18.17
C TYR A 262 -10.13 -4.05 -17.82
N PHE A 263 -9.31 -5.03 -18.19
CA PHE A 263 -9.55 -6.44 -18.00
C PHE A 263 -8.31 -7.11 -17.41
N HIS A 264 -8.55 -8.01 -16.47
CA HIS A 264 -7.52 -8.92 -15.96
C HIS A 264 -7.02 -9.86 -17.06
N ARG A 265 -5.81 -10.38 -16.87
CA ARG A 265 -5.36 -11.54 -17.64
C ARG A 265 -6.32 -12.69 -17.37
N SER A 266 -6.62 -13.47 -18.42
CA SER A 266 -7.57 -14.58 -18.35
C SER A 266 -7.18 -15.66 -19.36
N GLY A 267 -7.72 -16.84 -19.21
CA GLY A 267 -7.48 -18.01 -20.06
C GLY A 267 -7.12 -19.23 -19.24
N SER A 268 -7.15 -20.41 -19.87
CA SER A 268 -6.97 -21.71 -19.20
C SER A 268 -5.65 -21.83 -18.43
N GLU A 269 -4.57 -21.24 -18.91
CA GLU A 269 -3.27 -21.23 -18.23
C GLU A 269 -3.30 -20.40 -16.94
N VAL A 270 -3.94 -19.22 -16.97
CA VAL A 270 -4.13 -18.35 -15.79
C VAL A 270 -4.99 -19.07 -14.76
N ASP A 271 -6.11 -19.66 -15.20
CA ASP A 271 -7.04 -20.39 -14.34
C ASP A 271 -6.37 -21.62 -13.71
N ALA A 272 -5.60 -22.39 -14.50
CA ALA A 272 -4.87 -23.55 -14.01
C ALA A 272 -3.77 -23.17 -13.00
N SER A 273 -3.04 -22.10 -13.25
CA SER A 273 -2.01 -21.59 -12.34
C SER A 273 -2.62 -21.10 -11.02
N TYR A 274 -3.75 -20.41 -11.11
CA TYR A 274 -4.49 -19.96 -9.95
C TYR A 274 -5.03 -21.12 -9.11
N GLU A 275 -5.65 -22.13 -9.76
CA GLU A 275 -6.16 -23.31 -9.07
C GLU A 275 -5.03 -24.10 -8.39
N LYS A 276 -3.88 -24.26 -9.06
CA LYS A 276 -2.69 -24.91 -8.50
C LYS A 276 -2.22 -24.18 -7.23
N TYR A 277 -2.13 -22.85 -7.28
CA TYR A 277 -1.72 -22.02 -6.15
C TYR A 277 -2.71 -22.15 -4.97
N LEU A 278 -4.02 -22.02 -5.21
CA LEU A 278 -5.02 -22.15 -4.14
C LEU A 278 -5.04 -23.55 -3.53
N SER A 279 -4.88 -24.58 -4.37
CA SER A 279 -4.80 -25.97 -3.91
C SER A 279 -3.54 -26.22 -3.08
N ALA A 280 -2.41 -25.63 -3.44
CA ALA A 280 -1.17 -25.72 -2.67
C ALA A 280 -1.30 -25.05 -1.29
N ILE A 281 -1.93 -23.86 -1.23
CA ILE A 281 -2.22 -23.19 0.05
C ILE A 281 -3.11 -24.08 0.92
N ALA A 282 -4.25 -24.53 0.39
CA ALA A 282 -5.19 -25.35 1.13
C ALA A 282 -4.56 -26.64 1.65
N ALA A 283 -3.83 -27.36 0.77
CA ALA A 283 -3.18 -28.62 1.13
C ALA A 283 -2.06 -28.45 2.16
N GLY A 284 -1.24 -27.37 2.02
CA GLY A 284 -0.18 -27.07 2.98
C GLY A 284 -0.74 -26.74 4.38
N VAL A 285 -1.80 -25.90 4.43
CA VAL A 285 -2.51 -25.54 5.66
C VAL A 285 -3.22 -26.78 6.27
N ASP A 286 -3.88 -27.60 5.46
CA ASP A 286 -4.56 -28.80 5.93
C ASP A 286 -3.58 -29.82 6.51
N ARG A 287 -2.44 -30.05 5.84
CA ARG A 287 -1.37 -30.91 6.34
C ARG A 287 -0.83 -30.39 7.67
N TYR A 288 -0.65 -29.07 7.79
CA TYR A 288 -0.22 -28.44 9.04
C TYR A 288 -1.28 -28.59 10.15
N ARG A 289 -2.57 -28.37 9.86
CA ARG A 289 -3.70 -28.59 10.77
C ARG A 289 -3.80 -30.02 11.30
N LYS A 290 -3.46 -31.01 10.48
CA LYS A 290 -3.41 -32.43 10.87
C LYS A 290 -2.25 -32.74 11.81
N SER A 291 -1.17 -31.99 11.75
CA SER A 291 0.01 -32.16 12.62
C SER A 291 -0.04 -31.32 13.89
N ARG A 292 -0.84 -30.27 13.93
CA ARG A 292 -0.97 -29.29 15.03
C ARG A 292 -2.42 -28.84 15.17
N ARG A 293 -2.91 -28.74 16.41
CA ARG A 293 -4.23 -28.14 16.64
C ARG A 293 -4.16 -26.64 16.37
N ILE A 294 -4.86 -26.18 15.33
CA ILE A 294 -4.99 -24.76 14.95
C ILE A 294 -6.41 -24.45 14.53
N PHE A 295 -6.77 -23.15 14.63
CA PHE A 295 -8.01 -22.58 14.10
C PHE A 295 -7.65 -21.71 12.89
N PRO A 296 -7.79 -22.21 11.64
CA PRO A 296 -7.49 -21.43 10.45
C PRO A 296 -8.65 -20.48 10.12
N VAL A 297 -8.29 -19.26 9.70
CA VAL A 297 -9.24 -18.25 9.21
C VAL A 297 -8.70 -17.62 7.92
N MET A 298 -9.60 -17.30 6.98
CA MET A 298 -9.24 -16.57 5.76
C MET A 298 -9.41 -15.08 6.00
N ILE A 299 -8.43 -14.28 5.54
CA ILE A 299 -8.49 -12.82 5.61
C ILE A 299 -8.29 -12.21 4.23
N GLY A 300 -9.33 -11.58 3.70
CA GLY A 300 -9.31 -10.83 2.44
C GLY A 300 -9.04 -9.35 2.72
N MET A 301 -7.83 -8.89 2.42
CA MET A 301 -7.38 -7.51 2.63
C MET A 301 -7.90 -6.53 1.58
N GLU A 302 -8.49 -7.04 0.51
CA GLU A 302 -9.11 -6.28 -0.57
C GLU A 302 -10.36 -7.02 -1.04
N MET A 303 -11.36 -6.31 -1.56
CA MET A 303 -12.59 -6.96 -2.08
C MET A 303 -12.29 -8.01 -3.14
N LEU A 304 -11.24 -7.80 -3.94
CA LEU A 304 -10.79 -8.75 -4.95
C LEU A 304 -10.25 -10.08 -4.37
N ASP A 305 -9.94 -10.14 -3.07
CA ASP A 305 -9.42 -11.36 -2.43
C ASP A 305 -10.52 -12.34 -2.05
N ARG A 306 -11.78 -11.92 -2.13
CA ARG A 306 -12.93 -12.71 -1.71
C ARG A 306 -12.96 -14.09 -2.39
N ASP A 307 -12.83 -14.14 -3.71
CA ASP A 307 -12.82 -15.42 -4.47
C ASP A 307 -11.72 -16.36 -3.97
N ALA A 308 -10.50 -15.83 -3.76
CA ALA A 308 -9.39 -16.62 -3.23
C ALA A 308 -9.70 -17.17 -1.83
N CYS A 309 -10.25 -16.33 -0.96
CA CYS A 309 -10.62 -16.72 0.41
C CYS A 309 -11.73 -17.79 0.41
N GLU A 310 -12.79 -17.61 -0.38
CA GLU A 310 -13.90 -18.55 -0.48
C GLU A 310 -13.43 -19.93 -0.98
N ARG A 311 -12.62 -19.96 -2.04
CA ARG A 311 -12.13 -21.22 -2.62
C ARG A 311 -11.14 -21.96 -1.71
N VAL A 312 -10.26 -21.25 -0.99
CA VAL A 312 -9.38 -21.90 -0.01
C VAL A 312 -10.19 -22.38 1.20
N ALA A 313 -11.14 -21.57 1.68
CA ALA A 313 -12.02 -21.94 2.80
C ALA A 313 -12.83 -23.20 2.49
N GLU A 314 -13.40 -23.32 1.29
CA GLU A 314 -14.13 -24.50 0.82
C GLU A 314 -13.24 -25.74 0.85
N LYS A 315 -12.01 -25.65 0.30
CA LYS A 315 -11.04 -26.76 0.30
C LYS A 315 -10.61 -27.18 1.72
N LEU A 316 -10.75 -26.29 2.72
CA LEU A 316 -10.45 -26.57 4.13
C LEU A 316 -11.68 -27.01 4.93
N GLY A 317 -12.83 -27.22 4.28
CA GLY A 317 -14.07 -27.69 4.92
C GLY A 317 -14.92 -26.58 5.53
N GLY A 318 -14.81 -25.34 5.02
CA GLY A 318 -15.67 -24.22 5.42
C GLY A 318 -15.15 -23.44 6.61
N VAL A 319 -13.90 -23.00 6.59
CA VAL A 319 -13.32 -22.15 7.65
C VAL A 319 -13.82 -20.71 7.56
N PRO A 320 -13.81 -19.94 8.68
CA PRO A 320 -14.30 -18.56 8.71
C PRO A 320 -13.54 -17.63 7.75
N ILE A 321 -14.27 -16.64 7.19
CA ILE A 321 -13.73 -15.62 6.29
C ILE A 321 -14.01 -14.23 6.83
N PHE A 322 -12.95 -13.43 6.97
CA PHE A 322 -13.01 -12.01 7.29
C PHE A 322 -12.51 -11.23 6.08
N SER A 323 -13.35 -10.39 5.48
CA SER A 323 -13.01 -9.64 4.26
C SER A 323 -13.23 -8.16 4.43
N SER A 324 -12.44 -7.34 3.72
CA SER A 324 -12.56 -5.89 3.70
C SER A 324 -13.90 -5.39 3.11
N GLU A 325 -14.68 -6.27 2.48
CA GLU A 325 -16.05 -5.98 2.07
C GLU A 325 -16.97 -5.78 3.28
N LYS A 326 -16.78 -6.58 4.35
CA LYS A 326 -17.62 -6.58 5.56
C LYS A 326 -17.00 -5.84 6.73
N TYR A 327 -15.68 -5.83 6.82
CA TYR A 327 -14.91 -5.23 7.90
C TYR A 327 -14.13 -4.04 7.38
N ASP A 328 -14.18 -2.93 8.07
CA ASP A 328 -13.34 -1.79 7.76
C ASP A 328 -11.87 -2.05 8.13
N MET A 329 -10.97 -1.10 7.80
CA MET A 329 -9.55 -1.28 8.04
C MET A 329 -9.20 -1.42 9.53
N TYR A 330 -9.92 -0.73 10.42
CA TYR A 330 -9.69 -0.80 11.87
C TYR A 330 -10.11 -2.14 12.43
N GLN A 331 -11.24 -2.65 11.97
CA GLN A 331 -11.78 -3.96 12.35
C GLN A 331 -10.90 -5.10 11.83
N LEU A 332 -10.54 -5.06 10.55
CA LEU A 332 -9.81 -6.15 9.90
C LEU A 332 -8.39 -6.29 10.44
N VAL A 333 -7.69 -5.17 10.68
CA VAL A 333 -6.35 -5.19 11.29
C VAL A 333 -6.40 -5.61 12.75
N SER A 334 -7.47 -5.27 13.51
CA SER A 334 -7.67 -5.79 14.86
C SER A 334 -7.82 -7.32 14.87
N ILE A 335 -8.58 -7.88 13.90
CA ILE A 335 -8.71 -9.34 13.75
C ILE A 335 -7.35 -9.96 13.43
N LEU A 336 -6.58 -9.37 12.51
CA LEU A 336 -5.22 -9.84 12.18
C LEU A 336 -4.30 -9.84 13.42
N ARG A 337 -4.32 -8.77 14.21
CA ARG A 337 -3.51 -8.65 15.44
C ARG A 337 -3.97 -9.58 16.59
N ALA A 338 -5.16 -10.16 16.45
CA ALA A 338 -5.68 -11.15 17.41
C ALA A 338 -5.33 -12.61 17.01
N THR A 339 -4.60 -12.83 15.92
CA THR A 339 -4.14 -14.16 15.49
C THR A 339 -2.76 -14.50 16.07
N ASP A 340 -2.37 -15.76 16.01
CA ASP A 340 -1.06 -16.21 16.51
C ASP A 340 -0.01 -16.29 15.40
N ARG A 341 -0.43 -16.49 14.16
CA ARG A 341 0.44 -16.64 12.98
C ARG A 341 -0.27 -16.17 11.71
N ILE A 342 0.52 -15.75 10.73
CA ILE A 342 0.02 -15.31 9.43
C ILE A 342 0.78 -16.01 8.29
N LEU A 343 0.03 -16.57 7.34
CA LEU A 343 0.50 -16.96 6.02
C LEU A 343 -0.10 -15.99 5.00
N SER A 344 0.71 -15.16 4.35
CA SER A 344 0.17 -14.05 3.58
C SER A 344 0.78 -13.87 2.19
N SER A 345 -0.09 -13.62 1.20
CA SER A 345 0.27 -13.04 -0.08
C SER A 345 -0.02 -11.54 -0.16
N ARG A 346 -0.48 -10.92 0.95
CA ARG A 346 -0.70 -9.49 1.11
C ARG A 346 0.36 -8.86 1.99
N TYR A 347 1.13 -7.93 1.44
CA TYR A 347 2.20 -7.21 2.13
C TYR A 347 1.71 -6.53 3.42
N HIS A 348 0.59 -5.80 3.35
CA HIS A 348 0.10 -5.05 4.50
C HIS A 348 -0.52 -5.92 5.60
N ALA A 349 -0.94 -7.16 5.31
CA ALA A 349 -1.32 -8.10 6.37
C ALA A 349 -0.13 -8.39 7.29
N ILE A 350 1.09 -8.47 6.73
CA ILE A 350 2.32 -8.67 7.47
C ILE A 350 2.71 -7.38 8.22
N VAL A 351 2.83 -6.26 7.50
CA VAL A 351 3.29 -4.98 8.07
C VAL A 351 2.41 -4.51 9.22
N THR A 352 1.09 -4.52 9.05
CA THR A 352 0.16 -4.03 10.08
C THR A 352 0.08 -4.92 11.31
N SER A 353 0.56 -6.17 11.22
CA SER A 353 0.57 -7.14 12.33
C SER A 353 1.90 -7.18 13.09
N MET A 354 3.00 -6.71 12.48
CA MET A 354 4.31 -6.70 13.11
C MET A 354 4.37 -5.90 14.42
N PRO A 355 3.71 -4.72 14.56
CA PRO A 355 3.65 -4.01 15.83
C PRO A 355 3.02 -4.80 17.00
N ALA A 356 2.19 -5.80 16.67
CA ALA A 356 1.62 -6.73 17.66
C ALA A 356 2.44 -8.02 17.85
N GLY A 357 3.62 -8.13 17.23
CA GLY A 357 4.51 -9.27 17.36
C GLY A 357 3.99 -10.56 16.70
N ILE A 358 3.16 -10.48 15.66
CA ILE A 358 2.59 -11.66 15.03
C ILE A 358 3.56 -12.28 14.00
N PRO A 359 4.08 -13.50 14.24
CA PRO A 359 4.96 -14.21 13.30
C PRO A 359 4.26 -14.46 11.97
N SER A 360 5.00 -14.26 10.86
CA SER A 360 4.41 -14.38 9.53
C SER A 360 5.34 -14.98 8.50
N ALA A 361 4.78 -15.80 7.60
CA ALA A 361 5.39 -16.31 6.39
C ALA A 361 4.75 -15.66 5.15
N GLY A 362 5.53 -15.47 4.09
CA GLY A 362 5.10 -14.79 2.87
C GLY A 362 5.02 -15.72 1.66
N VAL A 363 3.95 -15.58 0.86
CA VAL A 363 3.83 -16.22 -0.45
C VAL A 363 3.74 -15.11 -1.49
N THR A 364 4.85 -14.78 -2.14
CA THR A 364 4.97 -13.55 -2.94
C THR A 364 4.75 -13.76 -4.43
N MET A 365 4.12 -12.77 -5.06
CA MET A 365 4.04 -12.64 -6.52
C MET A 365 4.97 -11.55 -7.07
N ASP A 366 5.54 -10.72 -6.20
CA ASP A 366 6.41 -9.60 -6.55
C ASP A 366 7.45 -9.32 -5.44
N GLU A 367 8.19 -8.24 -5.60
CA GLU A 367 9.31 -7.89 -4.71
C GLU A 367 8.90 -7.41 -3.32
N ARG A 368 7.66 -6.98 -3.06
CA ARG A 368 7.25 -6.33 -1.81
C ARG A 368 7.48 -7.17 -0.56
N ILE A 369 6.90 -8.36 -0.55
CA ILE A 369 7.05 -9.28 0.60
C ILE A 369 8.51 -9.79 0.66
N ARG A 370 9.15 -10.02 -0.50
CA ARG A 370 10.56 -10.41 -0.55
C ARG A 370 11.47 -9.38 0.12
N ASN A 371 11.31 -8.11 -0.21
CA ASN A 371 12.12 -7.04 0.35
C ASN A 371 11.90 -6.92 1.86
N LEU A 372 10.65 -7.03 2.34
CA LEU A 372 10.34 -7.05 3.77
C LEU A 372 10.95 -8.26 4.49
N MET A 373 10.87 -9.45 3.90
CA MET A 373 11.46 -10.67 4.51
C MET A 373 12.99 -10.57 4.58
N ARG A 374 13.63 -9.98 3.56
CA ARG A 374 15.07 -9.69 3.57
C ARG A 374 15.44 -8.68 4.66
N GLU A 375 14.71 -7.58 4.74
CA GLU A 375 14.93 -6.51 5.72
C GLU A 375 14.92 -7.06 7.16
N ARG A 376 14.01 -7.98 7.45
CA ARG A 376 13.89 -8.59 8.79
C ARG A 376 14.69 -9.89 8.98
N GLY A 377 15.50 -10.32 7.99
CA GLY A 377 16.34 -11.52 8.09
C GLY A 377 15.59 -12.86 8.01
N HIS A 378 14.36 -12.87 7.50
CA HIS A 378 13.50 -14.05 7.45
C HIS A 378 13.21 -14.53 6.01
N GLU A 379 14.20 -14.48 5.11
CA GLU A 379 14.04 -14.93 3.72
C GLU A 379 13.68 -16.42 3.60
N HIS A 380 14.03 -17.24 4.58
CA HIS A 380 13.66 -18.66 4.66
C HIS A 380 12.16 -18.89 4.88
N LEU A 381 11.40 -17.87 5.28
CA LEU A 381 9.94 -17.90 5.40
C LEU A 381 9.23 -17.32 4.16
N LEU A 382 9.97 -17.13 3.07
CA LEU A 382 9.45 -16.60 1.82
C LEU A 382 9.30 -17.72 0.78
N MET A 383 8.13 -17.75 0.14
CA MET A 383 7.81 -18.64 -0.98
C MET A 383 7.30 -17.82 -2.17
N ARG A 384 7.42 -18.36 -3.37
CA ARG A 384 6.81 -17.75 -4.56
C ARG A 384 5.51 -18.46 -4.90
N VAL A 385 4.56 -17.73 -5.47
CA VAL A 385 3.23 -18.24 -5.87
C VAL A 385 3.28 -19.32 -6.96
N ASP A 386 4.38 -19.40 -7.72
CA ASP A 386 4.59 -20.29 -8.85
C ASP A 386 5.54 -21.47 -8.57
N GLU A 387 5.95 -21.67 -7.33
CA GLU A 387 6.86 -22.76 -6.97
C GLU A 387 6.19 -24.14 -7.14
N PRO A 388 6.90 -25.10 -7.73
CA PRO A 388 6.35 -26.45 -7.95
C PRO A 388 5.96 -27.18 -6.66
N ASP A 389 6.74 -26.99 -5.61
CA ASP A 389 6.66 -27.61 -4.28
C ASP A 389 6.03 -26.69 -3.22
N LEU A 390 5.19 -25.74 -3.65
CA LEU A 390 4.62 -24.71 -2.77
C LEU A 390 3.88 -25.30 -1.56
N MET A 391 3.16 -26.41 -1.71
CA MET A 391 2.48 -27.10 -0.62
C MET A 391 3.45 -27.52 0.50
N ASP A 392 4.55 -28.17 0.14
CA ASP A 392 5.54 -28.65 1.10
C ASP A 392 6.27 -27.49 1.77
N LYS A 393 6.57 -26.43 1.03
CA LYS A 393 7.18 -25.21 1.55
C LYS A 393 6.25 -24.47 2.52
N ILE A 394 4.96 -24.39 2.24
CA ILE A 394 3.98 -23.82 3.15
C ILE A 394 3.95 -24.61 4.46
N PHE A 395 3.88 -25.95 4.39
CA PHE A 395 3.93 -26.78 5.58
C PHE A 395 5.21 -26.56 6.38
N ALA A 396 6.37 -26.54 5.72
CA ALA A 396 7.66 -26.31 6.37
C ALA A 396 7.76 -24.91 6.99
N ALA A 397 7.31 -23.87 6.29
CA ALA A 397 7.29 -22.49 6.80
C ALA A 397 6.39 -22.36 8.04
N LEU A 398 5.20 -22.97 8.04
CA LEU A 398 4.30 -22.96 9.20
C LEU A 398 4.90 -23.71 10.39
N ALA A 399 5.59 -24.83 10.15
CA ALA A 399 6.31 -25.57 11.20
C ALA A 399 7.49 -24.75 11.77
N THR A 400 8.19 -23.99 10.90
CA THR A 400 9.26 -23.09 11.31
C THR A 400 8.71 -21.92 12.13
N LEU A 401 7.57 -21.34 11.75
CA LEU A 401 6.89 -20.30 12.55
C LEU A 401 6.55 -20.79 13.98
N ASP A 402 6.23 -22.08 14.14
CA ASP A 402 6.05 -22.66 15.48
C ASP A 402 7.36 -22.76 16.25
N ALA A 403 8.38 -23.33 15.61
CA ALA A 403 9.65 -23.62 16.25
C ALA A 403 10.43 -22.35 16.65
N GLN A 404 10.29 -21.30 15.85
CA GLN A 404 11.02 -20.03 16.00
C GLN A 404 10.11 -18.86 16.42
N ALA A 405 8.90 -19.12 16.91
CA ALA A 405 7.92 -18.07 17.20
C ALA A 405 8.46 -16.99 18.14
N ASP A 406 9.15 -17.37 19.19
CA ASP A 406 9.69 -16.45 20.20
C ASP A 406 10.88 -15.67 19.63
N GLU A 407 11.81 -16.32 18.92
CA GLU A 407 12.92 -15.65 18.22
C GLU A 407 12.43 -14.61 17.22
N ILE A 408 11.40 -14.97 16.44
CA ILE A 408 10.80 -14.05 15.46
C ILE A 408 10.12 -12.87 16.17
N ARG A 409 9.41 -13.11 17.29
CA ARG A 409 8.78 -12.06 18.10
C ARG A 409 9.81 -11.10 18.69
N ASP A 410 10.89 -11.63 19.23
CA ASP A 410 11.96 -10.85 19.86
C ASP A 410 12.74 -9.98 18.85
N ALA A 411 12.78 -10.39 17.57
CA ALA A 411 13.41 -9.63 16.51
C ALA A 411 12.52 -8.50 15.94
N MET A 412 11.19 -8.62 16.01
CA MET A 412 10.25 -7.67 15.40
C MET A 412 10.36 -6.24 15.95
N PRO A 413 10.49 -5.98 17.25
CA PRO A 413 10.58 -4.64 17.81
C PRO A 413 11.66 -3.79 17.12
N ARG A 414 12.82 -4.36 16.85
CA ARG A 414 13.92 -3.65 16.17
C ARG A 414 13.55 -3.25 14.75
N THR A 415 12.89 -4.13 13.99
CA THR A 415 12.43 -3.81 12.63
C THR A 415 11.36 -2.72 12.67
N VAL A 416 10.42 -2.79 13.60
CA VAL A 416 9.37 -1.77 13.76
C VAL A 416 9.99 -0.42 14.14
N ALA A 417 10.86 -0.36 15.16
CA ALA A 417 11.52 0.87 15.60
C ALA A 417 12.35 1.52 14.47
N ARG A 418 13.10 0.73 13.71
CA ARG A 418 13.84 1.23 12.54
C ARG A 418 12.89 1.85 11.50
N ASN A 419 11.78 1.20 11.21
CA ASN A 419 10.83 1.71 10.24
C ASN A 419 10.10 2.97 10.75
N LEU A 420 9.81 3.08 12.05
CA LEU A 420 9.30 4.31 12.65
C LEU A 420 10.30 5.47 12.48
N GLN A 421 11.60 5.25 12.68
CA GLN A 421 12.63 6.26 12.44
C GLN A 421 12.73 6.67 10.98
N LEU A 422 12.66 5.70 10.04
CA LEU A 422 12.60 6.01 8.61
C LEU A 422 11.35 6.81 8.25
N MET A 423 10.20 6.46 8.85
CA MET A 423 8.96 7.23 8.65
C MET A 423 9.07 8.65 9.21
N ALA A 424 9.73 8.83 10.34
CA ALA A 424 10.01 10.17 10.89
C ALA A 424 10.87 11.00 9.93
N ARG A 425 11.93 10.42 9.35
CA ARG A 425 12.76 11.09 8.31
C ARG A 425 11.92 11.52 7.10
N MET A 426 10.94 10.72 6.67
CA MET A 426 10.01 11.13 5.60
C MET A 426 9.29 12.43 5.96
N GLY A 427 8.88 12.57 7.22
CA GLY A 427 8.27 13.79 7.74
C GLY A 427 9.23 14.99 7.66
N VAL A 428 10.49 14.80 8.04
CA VAL A 428 11.53 15.85 7.96
C VAL A 428 11.74 16.29 6.51
N TYR A 429 11.96 15.37 5.57
CA TYR A 429 12.13 15.70 4.16
C TYR A 429 10.95 16.50 3.59
N PHE A 430 9.74 16.12 4.02
CA PHE A 430 8.54 16.81 3.56
C PHE A 430 8.43 18.23 4.15
N GLU A 431 8.68 18.41 5.45
CA GLU A 431 8.68 19.71 6.11
C GLU A 431 9.73 20.65 5.52
N GLU A 432 10.95 20.15 5.27
CA GLU A 432 12.03 20.91 4.62
C GLU A 432 11.65 21.33 3.19
N LEU A 433 10.98 20.45 2.43
CA LEU A 433 10.49 20.80 1.10
C LEU A 433 9.44 21.92 1.19
N VAL A 434 8.50 21.84 2.13
CA VAL A 434 7.48 22.87 2.33
C VAL A 434 8.14 24.21 2.71
N ALA A 435 9.07 24.20 3.66
CA ALA A 435 9.78 25.42 4.11
C ALA A 435 10.57 26.07 2.97
N ARG A 436 11.21 25.26 2.13
CA ARG A 436 11.99 25.75 0.97
C ARG A 436 11.08 26.30 -0.13
N HIS A 437 9.94 25.66 -0.37
CA HIS A 437 9.02 26.02 -1.45
C HIS A 437 8.11 27.21 -1.05
N PHE A 438 7.75 27.28 0.24
CA PHE A 438 6.91 28.32 0.84
C PHE A 438 7.60 28.93 2.06
N PRO A 439 8.57 29.85 1.89
CA PRO A 439 9.36 30.38 3.01
C PRO A 439 8.54 31.07 4.12
N GLU A 440 7.34 31.56 3.79
CA GLU A 440 6.43 32.19 4.75
C GLU A 440 5.42 31.20 5.38
N PHE A 441 5.50 29.91 5.07
CA PHE A 441 4.65 28.90 5.71
C PHE A 441 5.12 28.68 7.17
N PRO A 442 4.19 28.63 8.15
CA PRO A 442 4.56 28.47 9.56
C PRO A 442 5.01 27.02 9.84
N VAL A 443 6.28 26.73 9.63
CA VAL A 443 6.89 25.45 10.03
C VAL A 443 7.14 25.42 11.53
N ARG A 444 7.27 24.22 12.10
CA ARG A 444 7.58 24.02 13.51
C ARG A 444 8.96 24.59 13.84
N GLN A 445 9.10 25.11 15.06
CA GLN A 445 10.35 25.70 15.55
C GLN A 445 10.85 24.94 16.79
N GLY A 446 12.16 24.98 16.99
CA GLY A 446 12.83 24.37 18.15
C GLY A 446 13.49 23.03 17.83
N VAL A 447 14.08 22.43 18.87
CA VAL A 447 14.67 21.08 18.76
C VAL A 447 13.54 20.07 18.89
N LEU A 448 13.27 19.36 17.81
CA LEU A 448 12.24 18.32 17.74
C LEU A 448 12.90 16.95 17.92
N SER A 449 12.24 16.07 18.67
CA SER A 449 12.59 14.64 18.65
C SER A 449 12.13 14.03 17.31
N TRP A 450 12.67 12.87 16.97
CA TRP A 450 12.22 12.18 15.75
C TRP A 450 10.74 11.73 15.87
N GLU A 451 10.27 11.41 17.07
CA GLU A 451 8.87 11.04 17.34
C GLU A 451 7.90 12.19 17.04
N ASP A 452 8.36 13.44 17.17
CA ASP A 452 7.55 14.62 16.80
C ASP A 452 7.23 14.67 15.30
N CYS A 453 7.98 13.96 14.47
CA CYS A 453 7.76 13.84 13.03
C CYS A 453 6.84 12.67 12.65
N LEU A 454 6.28 11.96 13.63
CA LEU A 454 5.32 10.87 13.45
C LEU A 454 3.90 11.28 13.89
N PRO A 455 2.85 10.58 13.42
CA PRO A 455 1.57 10.58 14.13
C PRO A 455 1.78 10.20 15.60
N PRO A 456 0.93 10.66 16.53
CA PRO A 456 1.03 10.25 17.93
C PRO A 456 1.07 8.72 18.03
N LEU A 457 2.13 8.21 18.67
CA LEU A 457 2.33 6.77 18.86
C LEU A 457 1.37 6.23 19.92
N SER A 458 0.88 5.02 19.71
CA SER A 458 0.13 4.30 20.74
C SER A 458 1.02 3.93 21.94
N PRO A 459 0.44 3.67 23.13
CA PRO A 459 1.22 3.21 24.28
C PRO A 459 2.02 1.93 24.00
N GLY A 460 1.53 1.07 23.11
CA GLY A 460 2.25 -0.14 22.68
C GLY A 460 3.49 0.19 21.86
N LEU A 461 3.37 1.10 20.90
CA LEU A 461 4.52 1.55 20.10
C LEU A 461 5.52 2.36 20.91
N CYS A 462 5.07 3.20 21.87
CA CYS A 462 5.97 3.91 22.77
C CYS A 462 6.84 2.92 23.57
N ARG A 463 6.25 1.93 24.21
CA ARG A 463 7.00 0.89 24.96
C ARG A 463 7.98 0.15 24.04
N LEU A 464 7.55 -0.23 22.82
CA LEU A 464 8.41 -0.90 21.87
C LEU A 464 9.64 -0.06 21.48
N VAL A 465 9.46 1.24 21.31
CA VAL A 465 10.56 2.18 21.00
C VAL A 465 11.48 2.33 22.21
N GLU A 466 10.94 2.47 23.43
CA GLU A 466 11.70 2.58 24.66
C GLU A 466 12.59 1.34 24.89
N GLU A 467 12.05 0.14 24.71
CA GLU A 467 12.76 -1.14 24.81
C GLU A 467 13.89 -1.28 23.78
N CYS A 468 13.76 -0.64 22.62
CA CYS A 468 14.76 -0.68 21.54
C CYS A 468 15.74 0.50 21.58
N GLY A 469 15.49 1.54 22.40
CA GLY A 469 16.17 2.83 22.35
C GLY A 469 17.69 2.76 22.51
N ASP A 470 18.20 1.88 23.34
CA ASP A 470 19.64 1.69 23.57
C ASP A 470 20.35 0.94 22.42
N ALA A 471 19.61 0.12 21.67
CA ALA A 471 20.17 -0.73 20.63
C ALA A 471 20.28 -0.05 19.26
N VAL A 472 19.50 1.00 19.00
CA VAL A 472 19.43 1.70 17.71
C VAL A 472 20.37 2.90 17.68
N ALA A 473 20.59 3.59 18.80
CA ALA A 473 21.53 4.71 18.92
C ALA A 473 23.00 4.32 18.72
N ALA A 474 23.33 3.04 18.91
CA ALA A 474 24.72 2.53 18.84
C ALA A 474 25.20 2.21 17.41
N ARG A 475 24.40 2.35 16.36
CA ARG A 475 24.73 2.02 14.96
C ARG A 475 24.34 3.07 13.91
N GLY A 476 24.06 4.31 14.34
CA GLY A 476 23.76 5.46 13.49
C GLY A 476 24.97 6.20 12.96
#